data_b7e59adb09e7436ef9e888959113e597
#
_entry.id   b7e59adb09e7436ef9e888959113e597
#
_cell.length_a   1.000
_cell.length_b   1.000
_cell.length_c   1.000
_cell.angle_alpha   90.00
_cell.angle_beta   90.00
_cell.angle_gamma   90.00
#
_symmetry.space_group_name_H-M   'P 1'
#
loop_
_entity.id
_entity.type
_entity.pdbx_description
1 polymer ?
#
loop_
_entity_poly.entity_id
_entity_poly.type
_entity_poly.pdbx_seq_one_letter_code
_entity_poly.pdbx_strand_id
1 'polypeptide(L)'
;MKNFYSATLIYLTTIFLGVAQAKVVVEFAYPYAGLFEITYEKILPKFYKAHPDIEIKIRAPYENYEDGTNSILREAVANKLPDVTMQGLNRQAILVEKGIAKSLEPFIAKEANFKKDGYHASMLNLSKFNEKVYGLPFSISLPIGYYNMDVMEKAGVKSVNDLPKTWEDVVGACKKLIAAGVKQPMFWGWNITGNWFLQALMWSQGQALMENGKFMMNTPEGLKALETMKMLFEGCNMPNLGTGEAQAFFNSGNSGMFFWSTSSVAAVERNKTDFTFKTNEYPGLVKSGPKGLPAGGNAAMLVSQSKDPKVIDASWKWLKFITSGEGAADVARTTGYMPPNQAANEIVLKDFYSENPNKATAVRQLPLLSDWQAYPGDKGLAITQVIFDSIEGIVTDEYNDMKELQQQMDEEVKDLLPR
;
A
#
# COMPACT_ATOMS: atom_id res chain seq x y z
N MET A 1 45.32 -24.84 -79.03
CA MET A 1 44.75 -23.62 -78.45
C MET A 1 43.54 -24.03 -77.64
N LYS A 2 43.64 -24.02 -76.29
CA LYS A 2 42.56 -24.35 -75.36
C LYS A 2 42.24 -23.11 -74.62
N ASN A 3 41.01 -22.57 -74.82
CA ASN A 3 40.49 -21.41 -74.11
C ASN A 3 39.91 -21.86 -72.78
N PHE A 4 40.43 -21.31 -71.66
CA PHE A 4 39.88 -21.43 -70.37
C PHE A 4 38.97 -20.20 -70.11
N TYR A 5 37.65 -20.44 -69.96
CA TYR A 5 36.74 -19.42 -69.44
C TYR A 5 36.69 -19.55 -67.90
N SER A 6 37.13 -18.52 -67.21
CA SER A 6 37.02 -18.41 -65.78
C SER A 6 35.68 -17.74 -65.45
N ALA A 7 34.79 -18.48 -64.82
CA ALA A 7 33.50 -17.94 -64.32
C ALA A 7 33.70 -17.37 -62.89
N THR A 8 33.65 -16.06 -62.76
CA THR A 8 33.69 -15.39 -61.47
C THR A 8 32.29 -15.37 -60.87
N LEU A 9 32.10 -16.17 -59.80
CA LEU A 9 30.86 -16.26 -59.05
C LEU A 9 30.82 -15.09 -58.03
N ILE A 10 29.97 -14.06 -58.26
CA ILE A 10 29.76 -12.95 -57.36
C ILE A 10 28.73 -13.39 -56.32
N TYR A 11 29.18 -13.60 -55.08
CA TYR A 11 28.28 -13.77 -53.94
C TYR A 11 27.73 -12.40 -53.51
N LEU A 12 26.47 -12.14 -53.77
CA LEU A 12 25.73 -11.02 -53.18
C LEU A 12 25.35 -11.38 -51.74
N THR A 13 26.12 -10.96 -50.75
CA THR A 13 25.73 -10.97 -49.35
C THR A 13 24.74 -9.85 -49.10
N THR A 14 23.45 -10.17 -49.04
CA THR A 14 22.41 -9.26 -48.57
C THR A 14 22.60 -9.07 -47.06
N ILE A 15 23.21 -7.97 -46.65
CA ILE A 15 23.25 -7.51 -45.28
C ILE A 15 21.85 -7.00 -44.95
N PHE A 16 21.07 -7.80 -44.22
CA PHE A 16 19.84 -7.33 -43.55
C PHE A 16 20.29 -6.38 -42.41
N LEU A 17 20.38 -5.09 -42.70
CA LEU A 17 20.38 -4.06 -41.67
C LEU A 17 19.00 -4.05 -41.05
N GLY A 18 18.85 -4.80 -39.97
CA GLY A 18 17.68 -4.69 -39.11
C GLY A 18 17.61 -3.26 -38.62
N VAL A 19 16.68 -2.47 -39.14
CA VAL A 19 16.35 -1.15 -38.59
C VAL A 19 15.86 -1.41 -37.16
N ALA A 20 16.69 -1.12 -36.18
CA ALA A 20 16.27 -1.13 -34.77
C ALA A 20 15.13 -0.10 -34.66
N GLN A 21 13.92 -0.56 -34.61
CA GLN A 21 12.75 0.29 -34.41
C GLN A 21 12.90 0.95 -33.04
N ALA A 22 12.82 2.28 -33.00
CA ALA A 22 12.88 3.02 -31.73
C ALA A 22 11.78 2.51 -30.79
N LYS A 23 12.16 2.19 -29.56
CA LYS A 23 11.23 1.72 -28.55
C LYS A 23 10.19 2.77 -28.20
N VAL A 24 8.98 2.33 -27.90
CA VAL A 24 7.95 3.19 -27.33
C VAL A 24 8.29 3.42 -25.87
N VAL A 25 8.50 4.67 -25.46
CA VAL A 25 8.83 5.03 -24.07
C VAL A 25 7.55 5.32 -23.31
N VAL A 26 7.42 4.70 -22.13
CA VAL A 26 6.34 4.94 -21.16
C VAL A 26 6.97 5.52 -19.89
N GLU A 27 6.57 6.74 -19.51
CA GLU A 27 7.01 7.35 -18.24
C GLU A 27 6.16 6.83 -17.08
N PHE A 28 6.83 6.28 -16.08
CA PHE A 28 6.21 5.65 -14.93
C PHE A 28 6.67 6.29 -13.63
N ALA A 29 5.71 6.62 -12.75
CA ALA A 29 5.96 7.21 -11.44
C ALA A 29 5.30 6.40 -10.33
N TYR A 30 6.02 6.19 -9.21
CA TYR A 30 5.56 5.43 -8.06
C TYR A 30 6.10 6.00 -6.75
N PRO A 31 5.42 5.80 -5.61
CA PRO A 31 5.89 6.20 -4.29
C PRO A 31 6.69 5.10 -3.60
N TYR A 32 7.35 5.44 -2.48
CA TYR A 32 8.01 4.49 -1.58
C TYR A 32 9.11 3.66 -2.25
N ALA A 33 10.19 4.30 -2.72
CA ALA A 33 11.32 3.61 -3.34
C ALA A 33 11.81 2.41 -2.51
N GLY A 34 12.06 2.60 -1.22
CA GLY A 34 12.55 1.55 -0.32
C GLY A 34 11.63 0.32 -0.20
N LEU A 35 10.36 0.45 -0.61
CA LEU A 35 9.39 -0.65 -0.61
C LEU A 35 9.27 -1.32 -1.99
N PHE A 36 9.19 -0.52 -3.08
CA PHE A 36 8.82 -1.03 -4.39
C PHE A 36 9.97 -1.15 -5.40
N GLU A 37 11.13 -0.54 -5.14
CA GLU A 37 12.26 -0.60 -6.07
C GLU A 37 12.64 -2.05 -6.42
N ILE A 38 12.85 -2.88 -5.41
CA ILE A 38 13.16 -4.31 -5.60
C ILE A 38 12.05 -5.08 -6.33
N THR A 39 10.79 -4.64 -6.20
CA THR A 39 9.66 -5.23 -6.91
C THR A 39 9.77 -4.93 -8.40
N TYR A 40 9.99 -3.67 -8.77
CA TYR A 40 10.11 -3.27 -10.17
C TYR A 40 11.40 -3.80 -10.82
N GLU A 41 12.50 -3.92 -10.09
CA GLU A 41 13.72 -4.60 -10.56
C GLU A 41 13.46 -6.05 -11.00
N LYS A 42 12.55 -6.75 -10.32
CA LYS A 42 12.15 -8.12 -10.69
C LYS A 42 11.13 -8.17 -11.82
N ILE A 43 10.23 -7.20 -11.90
CA ILE A 43 9.18 -7.14 -12.91
C ILE A 43 9.73 -6.71 -14.28
N LEU A 44 10.61 -5.70 -14.34
CA LEU A 44 11.08 -5.10 -15.59
C LEU A 44 11.71 -6.10 -16.57
N PRO A 45 12.63 -7.01 -16.15
CA PRO A 45 13.19 -8.01 -17.08
C PRO A 45 12.13 -8.92 -17.69
N LYS A 46 11.10 -9.30 -16.89
CA LYS A 46 9.99 -10.13 -17.37
C LYS A 46 9.13 -9.37 -18.38
N PHE A 47 8.86 -8.08 -18.08
CA PHE A 47 8.13 -7.20 -18.96
C PHE A 47 8.85 -7.00 -20.31
N TYR A 48 10.15 -6.70 -20.30
CA TYR A 48 10.94 -6.50 -21.53
C TYR A 48 11.07 -7.76 -22.36
N LYS A 49 11.05 -8.94 -21.72
CA LYS A 49 10.99 -10.22 -22.45
C LYS A 49 9.66 -10.38 -23.21
N ALA A 50 8.56 -9.94 -22.62
CA ALA A 50 7.22 -10.00 -23.24
C ALA A 50 6.98 -8.87 -24.24
N HIS A 51 7.57 -7.70 -24.04
CA HIS A 51 7.38 -6.46 -24.78
C HIS A 51 8.72 -5.79 -25.10
N PRO A 52 9.55 -6.36 -26.02
CA PRO A 52 10.89 -5.87 -26.29
C PRO A 52 10.92 -4.50 -27.01
N ASP A 53 9.78 -4.10 -27.57
CA ASP A 53 9.55 -2.83 -28.27
C ASP A 53 9.15 -1.68 -27.34
N ILE A 54 8.99 -1.92 -26.01
CA ILE A 54 8.61 -0.91 -25.03
C ILE A 54 9.78 -0.67 -24.06
N GLU A 55 9.94 0.57 -23.65
CA GLU A 55 10.87 1.00 -22.60
C GLU A 55 10.08 1.70 -21.47
N ILE A 56 10.28 1.28 -20.24
CA ILE A 56 9.71 1.92 -19.05
C ILE A 56 10.77 2.89 -18.49
N LYS A 57 10.47 4.18 -18.58
CA LYS A 57 11.28 5.24 -17.99
C LYS A 57 10.73 5.58 -16.62
N ILE A 58 11.37 5.04 -15.57
CA ILE A 58 11.01 5.33 -14.19
C ILE A 58 11.44 6.76 -13.85
N ARG A 59 10.50 7.55 -13.31
CA ARG A 59 10.79 8.89 -12.74
C ARG A 59 11.31 8.76 -11.31
N ALA A 60 11.85 9.85 -10.77
CA ALA A 60 12.19 9.91 -9.34
C ALA A 60 10.97 9.53 -8.49
N PRO A 61 11.11 8.56 -7.57
CA PRO A 61 10.00 8.11 -6.76
C PRO A 61 9.49 9.21 -5.84
N TYR A 62 8.19 9.23 -5.61
CA TYR A 62 7.56 10.07 -4.60
C TYR A 62 7.87 9.53 -3.19
N GLU A 63 7.89 10.43 -2.20
CA GLU A 63 8.13 10.03 -0.82
C GLU A 63 7.03 9.10 -0.29
N ASN A 64 5.78 9.49 -0.50
CA ASN A 64 4.59 8.75 -0.05
C ASN A 64 3.40 9.00 -1.00
N TYR A 65 2.20 8.52 -0.65
CA TYR A 65 1.00 8.71 -1.49
C TYR A 65 0.53 10.17 -1.52
N GLU A 66 0.64 10.91 -0.42
CA GLU A 66 0.28 12.33 -0.34
C GLU A 66 1.17 13.17 -1.27
N ASP A 67 2.49 12.98 -1.19
CA ASP A 67 3.45 13.65 -2.06
C ASP A 67 3.21 13.28 -3.53
N GLY A 68 2.97 11.99 -3.81
CA GLY A 68 2.62 11.51 -5.15
C GLY A 68 1.37 12.20 -5.71
N THR A 69 0.29 12.30 -4.91
CA THR A 69 -0.94 12.98 -5.33
C THR A 69 -0.70 14.46 -5.58
N ASN A 70 -0.02 15.16 -4.65
CA ASN A 70 0.32 16.56 -4.80
C ASN A 70 1.19 16.82 -6.05
N SER A 71 2.15 15.93 -6.32
CA SER A 71 3.02 16.03 -7.50
C SER A 71 2.22 15.87 -8.77
N ILE A 72 1.35 14.87 -8.88
CA ILE A 72 0.49 14.67 -10.05
C ILE A 72 -0.45 15.87 -10.28
N LEU A 73 -1.03 16.44 -9.22
CA LEU A 73 -1.87 17.63 -9.34
C LEU A 73 -1.08 18.83 -9.92
N ARG A 74 0.15 19.08 -9.42
CA ARG A 74 1.04 20.15 -9.96
C ARG A 74 1.47 19.87 -11.39
N GLU A 75 1.85 18.64 -11.70
CA GLU A 75 2.31 18.22 -13.02
C GLU A 75 1.19 18.27 -14.07
N ALA A 76 -0.06 18.02 -13.67
CA ALA A 76 -1.23 18.18 -14.54
C ALA A 76 -1.37 19.62 -15.05
N VAL A 77 -1.23 20.61 -14.15
CA VAL A 77 -1.28 22.03 -14.50
C VAL A 77 -0.13 22.43 -15.42
N ALA A 78 1.05 21.82 -15.21
CA ALA A 78 2.25 22.08 -16.01
C ALA A 78 2.31 21.31 -17.35
N ASN A 79 1.33 20.45 -17.65
CA ASN A 79 1.34 19.50 -18.78
C ASN A 79 2.58 18.59 -18.80
N LYS A 80 2.96 18.05 -17.63
CA LYS A 80 4.15 17.22 -17.43
C LYS A 80 3.81 15.88 -16.73
N LEU A 81 2.59 15.40 -16.86
CA LEU A 81 2.19 14.13 -16.27
C LEU A 81 3.05 12.96 -16.79
N PRO A 82 3.35 11.95 -15.95
CA PRO A 82 3.80 10.66 -16.43
C PRO A 82 2.68 9.99 -17.26
N ASP A 83 3.00 8.89 -17.92
CA ASP A 83 1.96 8.11 -18.58
C ASP A 83 1.18 7.25 -17.59
N VAL A 84 1.90 6.65 -16.64
CA VAL A 84 1.34 5.80 -15.59
C VAL A 84 1.83 6.25 -14.23
N THR A 85 0.93 6.32 -13.26
CA THR A 85 1.24 6.63 -11.87
C THR A 85 0.65 5.60 -10.91
N MET A 86 1.36 5.34 -9.80
CA MET A 86 0.86 4.54 -8.70
C MET A 86 0.27 5.45 -7.64
N GLN A 87 -1.00 5.27 -7.32
CA GLN A 87 -1.71 6.10 -6.34
C GLN A 87 -2.29 5.25 -5.20
N GLY A 88 -2.21 5.77 -3.99
CA GLY A 88 -2.89 5.15 -2.85
C GLY A 88 -4.37 4.92 -3.12
N LEU A 89 -4.94 3.82 -2.64
CA LEU A 89 -6.35 3.49 -2.88
C LEU A 89 -7.28 4.62 -2.43
N ASN A 90 -6.91 5.35 -1.39
CA ASN A 90 -7.64 6.52 -0.87
C ASN A 90 -7.35 7.84 -1.62
N ARG A 91 -6.49 7.84 -2.65
CA ARG A 91 -6.06 9.07 -3.36
C ARG A 91 -6.52 9.14 -4.81
N GLN A 92 -7.19 8.11 -5.30
CA GLN A 92 -7.62 8.02 -6.69
C GLN A 92 -8.75 9.01 -7.02
N ALA A 93 -9.70 9.20 -6.10
CA ALA A 93 -10.91 9.99 -6.32
C ALA A 93 -10.62 11.40 -6.84
N ILE A 94 -9.68 12.12 -6.22
CA ILE A 94 -9.34 13.50 -6.62
C ILE A 94 -8.79 13.57 -8.04
N LEU A 95 -8.04 12.55 -8.49
CA LEU A 95 -7.52 12.51 -9.86
C LEU A 95 -8.63 12.24 -10.88
N VAL A 96 -9.64 11.46 -10.51
CA VAL A 96 -10.83 11.22 -11.32
C VAL A 96 -11.70 12.48 -11.40
N GLU A 97 -11.98 13.11 -10.27
CA GLU A 97 -12.78 14.35 -10.17
C GLU A 97 -12.17 15.51 -10.96
N LYS A 98 -10.84 15.64 -10.95
CA LYS A 98 -10.12 16.65 -11.73
C LYS A 98 -9.93 16.26 -13.21
N GLY A 99 -10.43 15.10 -13.66
CA GLY A 99 -10.29 14.62 -15.04
C GLY A 99 -8.86 14.27 -15.46
N ILE A 100 -7.96 14.06 -14.49
CA ILE A 100 -6.56 13.68 -14.71
C ILE A 100 -6.46 12.20 -15.07
N ALA A 101 -7.10 11.35 -14.27
CA ALA A 101 -7.14 9.91 -14.52
C ALA A 101 -8.05 9.57 -15.71
N LYS A 102 -7.60 8.65 -16.56
CA LYS A 102 -8.38 8.17 -17.69
C LYS A 102 -9.17 6.92 -17.32
N SER A 103 -10.42 6.82 -17.79
CA SER A 103 -11.19 5.58 -17.66
C SER A 103 -10.51 4.44 -18.42
N LEU A 104 -10.42 3.29 -17.78
CA LEU A 104 -9.84 2.07 -18.35
C LEU A 104 -10.85 1.22 -19.12
N GLU A 105 -12.14 1.56 -19.08
CA GLU A 105 -13.22 0.80 -19.76
C GLU A 105 -12.94 0.54 -21.25
N PRO A 106 -12.43 1.52 -22.06
CA PRO A 106 -12.14 1.28 -23.49
C PRO A 106 -11.02 0.25 -23.73
N PHE A 107 -10.13 0.05 -22.75
CA PHE A 107 -9.06 -0.93 -22.82
C PHE A 107 -9.56 -2.30 -22.36
N ILE A 108 -10.29 -2.33 -21.24
CA ILE A 108 -10.89 -3.55 -20.66
C ILE A 108 -11.81 -4.21 -21.68
N ALA A 109 -12.63 -3.43 -22.40
CA ALA A 109 -13.55 -3.92 -23.40
C ALA A 109 -12.87 -4.63 -24.60
N LYS A 110 -11.59 -4.37 -24.85
CA LYS A 110 -10.79 -5.00 -25.91
C LYS A 110 -10.09 -6.29 -25.45
N GLU A 111 -10.06 -6.56 -24.15
CA GLU A 111 -9.36 -7.71 -23.57
C GLU A 111 -10.26 -8.95 -23.57
N ALA A 112 -9.97 -9.92 -24.43
CA ALA A 112 -10.76 -11.16 -24.55
C ALA A 112 -10.73 -12.02 -23.27
N ASN A 113 -9.67 -11.91 -22.47
CA ASN A 113 -9.43 -12.76 -21.31
C ASN A 113 -9.35 -12.01 -19.98
N PHE A 114 -9.80 -10.75 -19.90
CA PHE A 114 -9.63 -9.89 -18.73
C PHE A 114 -10.05 -10.56 -17.42
N LYS A 115 -11.20 -11.23 -17.40
CA LYS A 115 -11.65 -11.97 -16.21
C LYS A 115 -10.76 -13.18 -15.91
N LYS A 116 -10.28 -13.90 -16.93
CA LYS A 116 -9.39 -15.07 -16.77
C LYS A 116 -8.00 -14.65 -16.31
N ASP A 117 -7.58 -13.41 -16.62
CA ASP A 117 -6.34 -12.82 -16.15
C ASP A 117 -6.39 -12.47 -14.63
N GLY A 118 -7.52 -12.78 -13.97
CA GLY A 118 -7.67 -12.69 -12.51
C GLY A 118 -8.32 -11.42 -11.99
N TYR A 119 -8.88 -10.58 -12.87
CA TYR A 119 -9.55 -9.34 -12.47
C TYR A 119 -11.01 -9.58 -12.09
N HIS A 120 -11.31 -9.60 -10.81
CA HIS A 120 -12.67 -9.75 -10.28
C HIS A 120 -13.31 -8.39 -9.98
N ALA A 121 -14.64 -8.34 -10.12
CA ALA A 121 -15.40 -7.11 -9.86
C ALA A 121 -15.14 -6.54 -8.45
N SER A 122 -15.07 -7.40 -7.43
CA SER A 122 -14.79 -6.99 -6.05
C SER A 122 -13.43 -6.30 -5.88
N MET A 123 -12.41 -6.75 -6.62
CA MET A 123 -11.07 -6.13 -6.59
C MET A 123 -11.04 -4.82 -7.38
N LEU A 124 -11.72 -4.79 -8.55
CA LEU A 124 -11.81 -3.58 -9.36
C LEU A 124 -12.62 -2.47 -8.68
N ASN A 125 -13.54 -2.81 -7.76
CA ASN A 125 -14.30 -1.83 -6.98
C ASN A 125 -13.40 -0.88 -6.19
N LEU A 126 -12.20 -1.30 -5.79
CA LEU A 126 -11.20 -0.44 -5.13
C LEU A 126 -10.72 0.74 -6.00
N SER A 127 -10.97 0.71 -7.30
CA SER A 127 -10.59 1.76 -8.27
C SER A 127 -11.74 2.13 -9.21
N LYS A 128 -12.99 1.89 -8.75
CA LYS A 128 -14.21 2.18 -9.50
C LYS A 128 -14.87 3.46 -9.00
N PHE A 129 -15.07 4.40 -9.90
CA PHE A 129 -15.72 5.69 -9.61
C PHE A 129 -16.78 5.93 -10.67
N ASN A 130 -17.98 6.35 -10.25
CA ASN A 130 -19.11 6.59 -11.17
C ASN A 130 -19.30 5.45 -12.19
N GLU A 131 -19.33 4.22 -11.69
CA GLU A 131 -19.51 2.98 -12.46
C GLU A 131 -18.38 2.65 -13.47
N LYS A 132 -17.26 3.39 -13.48
CA LYS A 132 -16.12 3.19 -14.38
C LYS A 132 -14.86 2.87 -13.59
N VAL A 133 -14.03 1.99 -14.14
CA VAL A 133 -12.71 1.64 -13.61
C VAL A 133 -11.68 2.67 -14.08
N TYR A 134 -10.91 3.26 -13.15
CA TYR A 134 -9.88 4.26 -13.42
C TYR A 134 -8.47 3.81 -13.00
N GLY A 135 -8.36 2.69 -12.31
CA GLY A 135 -7.09 2.09 -11.94
C GLY A 135 -7.17 0.58 -11.91
N LEU A 136 -6.03 -0.09 -12.08
CA LEU A 136 -5.91 -1.51 -11.78
C LEU A 136 -5.23 -1.64 -10.42
N PRO A 137 -5.91 -2.17 -9.39
CA PRO A 137 -5.29 -2.39 -8.09
C PRO A 137 -4.05 -3.26 -8.22
N PHE A 138 -2.94 -2.84 -7.58
CA PHE A 138 -1.63 -3.48 -7.68
C PHE A 138 -1.26 -4.23 -6.40
N SER A 139 -1.56 -3.63 -5.25
CA SER A 139 -1.22 -4.19 -3.96
C SER A 139 -2.28 -3.88 -2.91
N ILE A 140 -2.57 -4.86 -2.05
CA ILE A 140 -3.42 -4.70 -0.88
C ILE A 140 -2.63 -5.04 0.37
N SER A 141 -2.75 -4.20 1.40
CA SER A 141 -2.27 -4.45 2.75
C SER A 141 -3.39 -4.34 3.77
N LEU A 142 -3.17 -4.96 4.92
CA LEU A 142 -4.01 -4.83 6.10
C LEU A 142 -3.13 -4.51 7.32
N PRO A 143 -3.69 -3.87 8.36
CA PRO A 143 -3.00 -3.71 9.65
C PRO A 143 -2.74 -5.08 10.29
N ILE A 144 -1.55 -5.27 10.85
CA ILE A 144 -1.15 -6.47 11.59
C ILE A 144 -0.25 -6.14 12.78
N GLY A 145 -0.08 -7.11 13.66
CA GLY A 145 0.96 -7.10 14.69
C GLY A 145 2.23 -7.83 14.22
N TYR A 146 3.37 -7.23 14.51
CA TYR A 146 4.71 -7.79 14.36
C TYR A 146 5.26 -8.05 15.76
N TYR A 147 5.84 -9.23 15.98
CA TYR A 147 6.24 -9.67 17.31
C TYR A 147 7.67 -10.20 17.30
N ASN A 148 8.50 -9.65 18.18
CA ASN A 148 9.78 -10.21 18.56
C ASN A 148 9.53 -11.21 19.70
N MET A 149 9.49 -12.51 19.37
CA MET A 149 9.11 -13.56 20.32
C MET A 149 10.11 -13.67 21.49
N ASP A 150 11.39 -13.37 21.25
CA ASP A 150 12.43 -13.43 22.28
C ASP A 150 12.23 -12.35 23.35
N VAL A 151 11.75 -11.17 22.95
CA VAL A 151 11.34 -10.12 23.90
C VAL A 151 10.00 -10.45 24.52
N MET A 152 9.04 -10.95 23.74
CA MET A 152 7.70 -11.28 24.21
C MET A 152 7.68 -12.42 25.26
N GLU A 153 8.68 -13.30 25.25
CA GLU A 153 8.85 -14.33 26.28
C GLU A 153 8.96 -13.70 27.69
N LYS A 154 9.57 -12.52 27.82
CA LYS A 154 9.65 -11.77 29.11
C LYS A 154 8.27 -11.35 29.61
N ALA A 155 7.27 -11.24 28.76
CA ALA A 155 5.87 -10.99 29.11
C ALA A 155 5.09 -12.28 29.37
N GLY A 156 5.72 -13.46 29.22
CA GLY A 156 5.10 -14.78 29.40
C GLY A 156 4.47 -15.33 28.14
N VAL A 157 4.71 -14.74 26.96
CA VAL A 157 4.23 -15.22 25.65
C VAL A 157 5.20 -16.28 25.13
N LYS A 158 4.72 -17.53 25.02
CA LYS A 158 5.54 -18.68 24.60
C LYS A 158 5.28 -19.13 23.17
N SER A 159 4.12 -18.76 22.63
CA SER A 159 3.70 -19.17 21.29
C SER A 159 2.85 -18.09 20.64
N VAL A 160 2.55 -18.24 19.35
CA VAL A 160 1.65 -17.34 18.58
C VAL A 160 0.24 -17.31 19.20
N ASN A 161 -0.17 -18.40 19.85
CA ASN A 161 -1.50 -18.50 20.48
C ASN A 161 -1.65 -17.62 21.73
N ASP A 162 -0.52 -17.27 22.36
CA ASP A 162 -0.45 -16.45 23.58
C ASP A 162 -0.32 -14.96 23.26
N LEU A 163 -0.22 -14.58 21.97
CA LEU A 163 -0.10 -13.19 21.55
C LEU A 163 -1.35 -12.38 21.93
N PRO A 164 -1.19 -11.08 22.24
CA PRO A 164 -2.31 -10.19 22.53
C PRO A 164 -3.39 -10.22 21.45
N LYS A 165 -4.66 -10.31 21.86
CA LYS A 165 -5.83 -10.34 20.97
C LYS A 165 -6.66 -9.07 21.07
N THR A 166 -6.52 -8.33 22.16
CA THR A 166 -7.17 -7.03 22.37
C THR A 166 -6.12 -5.97 22.68
N TRP A 167 -6.52 -4.70 22.54
CA TRP A 167 -5.63 -3.59 22.90
C TRP A 167 -5.32 -3.55 24.39
N GLU A 168 -6.25 -3.96 25.24
CA GLU A 168 -6.02 -4.13 26.68
C GLU A 168 -4.97 -5.24 26.94
N ASP A 169 -5.00 -6.35 26.18
CA ASP A 169 -3.96 -7.40 26.27
C ASP A 169 -2.59 -6.85 25.85
N VAL A 170 -2.53 -5.97 24.82
CA VAL A 170 -1.29 -5.29 24.37
C VAL A 170 -0.72 -4.46 25.54
N VAL A 171 -1.55 -3.62 26.18
CA VAL A 171 -1.11 -2.81 27.34
C VAL A 171 -0.67 -3.72 28.49
N GLY A 172 -1.39 -4.83 28.72
CA GLY A 172 -1.00 -5.83 29.72
C GLY A 172 0.39 -6.44 29.44
N ALA A 173 0.69 -6.73 28.18
CA ALA A 173 2.01 -7.20 27.76
C ALA A 173 3.06 -6.09 27.92
N CYS A 174 2.75 -4.85 27.52
CA CYS A 174 3.65 -3.70 27.70
C CYS A 174 4.07 -3.51 29.18
N LYS A 175 3.12 -3.56 30.12
CA LYS A 175 3.40 -3.42 31.55
C LYS A 175 4.37 -4.49 32.05
N LYS A 176 4.21 -5.75 31.62
CA LYS A 176 5.12 -6.86 31.95
C LYS A 176 6.51 -6.63 31.35
N LEU A 177 6.57 -6.20 30.10
CA LEU A 177 7.84 -5.90 29.41
C LEU A 177 8.58 -4.74 30.07
N ILE A 178 7.88 -3.67 30.45
CA ILE A 178 8.46 -2.52 31.19
C ILE A 178 9.02 -2.99 32.55
N ALA A 179 8.26 -3.80 33.28
CA ALA A 179 8.72 -4.37 34.54
C ALA A 179 9.96 -5.28 34.35
N ALA A 180 10.11 -5.91 33.20
CA ALA A 180 11.28 -6.72 32.80
C ALA A 180 12.43 -5.88 32.20
N GLY A 181 12.36 -4.54 32.26
CA GLY A 181 13.40 -3.61 31.80
C GLY A 181 13.36 -3.22 30.33
N VAL A 182 12.33 -3.57 29.58
CA VAL A 182 12.13 -3.12 28.19
C VAL A 182 11.55 -1.70 28.22
N LYS A 183 12.34 -0.70 27.80
CA LYS A 183 11.94 0.71 27.92
C LYS A 183 10.80 1.12 26.98
N GLN A 184 10.82 0.62 25.77
CA GLN A 184 9.87 0.95 24.69
C GLN A 184 9.35 -0.37 24.07
N PRO A 185 8.38 -1.01 24.73
CA PRO A 185 7.95 -2.37 24.36
C PRO A 185 7.17 -2.42 23.04
N MET A 186 6.62 -1.28 22.60
CA MET A 186 5.69 -1.26 21.46
C MET A 186 5.78 0.04 20.67
N PHE A 187 5.51 -0.03 19.37
CA PHE A 187 5.14 1.09 18.53
C PHE A 187 3.84 0.78 17.77
N TRP A 188 2.93 1.74 17.72
CA TRP A 188 1.71 1.70 16.94
C TRP A 188 1.73 2.80 15.89
N GLY A 189 1.49 2.46 14.62
CA GLY A 189 1.73 3.32 13.46
C GLY A 189 0.79 4.52 13.31
N TRP A 190 0.77 5.41 14.29
CA TRP A 190 -0.13 6.56 14.37
C TRP A 190 0.01 7.52 13.17
N ASN A 191 1.22 7.66 12.64
CA ASN A 191 1.57 8.58 11.55
C ASN A 191 1.59 7.93 10.17
N ILE A 192 0.94 6.76 10.02
CA ILE A 192 0.85 6.11 8.71
C ILE A 192 -0.08 6.91 7.78
N THR A 193 0.31 6.99 6.51
CA THR A 193 -0.37 7.74 5.44
C THR A 193 -1.91 7.64 5.50
N GLY A 194 -2.60 8.77 5.24
CA GLY A 194 -4.07 8.83 5.14
C GLY A 194 -4.82 8.49 6.42
N ASN A 195 -4.21 8.69 7.60
CA ASN A 195 -4.80 8.38 8.91
C ASN A 195 -5.31 6.93 9.01
N TRP A 196 -4.58 6.02 8.38
CA TRP A 196 -5.03 4.66 8.13
C TRP A 196 -5.31 3.87 9.42
N PHE A 197 -4.49 4.06 10.47
CA PHE A 197 -4.69 3.38 11.75
C PHE A 197 -5.83 3.97 12.58
N LEU A 198 -6.13 5.26 12.45
CA LEU A 198 -7.37 5.81 13.00
C LEU A 198 -8.58 5.15 12.33
N GLN A 199 -8.56 5.04 11.00
CA GLN A 199 -9.61 4.35 10.26
C GLN A 199 -9.72 2.86 10.68
N ALA A 200 -8.59 2.21 10.99
CA ALA A 200 -8.59 0.83 11.50
C ALA A 200 -9.29 0.71 12.87
N LEU A 201 -9.08 1.66 13.76
CA LEU A 201 -9.80 1.67 15.06
C LEU A 201 -11.30 1.93 14.87
N MET A 202 -11.67 2.82 13.96
CA MET A 202 -13.09 3.09 13.64
C MET A 202 -13.75 1.85 13.01
N TRP A 203 -13.15 1.28 11.95
CA TRP A 203 -13.66 0.06 11.30
C TRP A 203 -13.69 -1.14 12.23
N SER A 204 -12.75 -1.24 13.20
CA SER A 204 -12.77 -2.31 14.22
C SER A 204 -14.05 -2.31 15.04
N GLN A 205 -14.73 -1.17 15.14
CA GLN A 205 -16.02 -0.99 15.82
C GLN A 205 -17.21 -1.15 14.86
N GLY A 206 -16.95 -1.26 13.56
CA GLY A 206 -17.96 -1.30 12.50
C GLY A 206 -18.46 0.07 12.07
N GLN A 207 -17.74 1.14 12.41
CA GLN A 207 -18.03 2.53 12.03
C GLN A 207 -16.98 3.01 11.02
N ALA A 208 -17.42 3.56 9.91
CA ALA A 208 -16.55 4.27 8.98
C ALA A 208 -16.16 5.65 9.55
N LEU A 209 -14.97 6.15 9.24
CA LEU A 209 -14.56 7.50 9.65
C LEU A 209 -15.29 8.59 8.86
N MET A 210 -15.63 8.30 7.58
CA MET A 210 -16.49 9.13 6.74
C MET A 210 -17.76 8.35 6.37
N GLU A 211 -18.93 8.93 6.56
CA GLU A 211 -20.20 8.31 6.19
C GLU A 211 -21.14 9.36 5.58
N ASN A 212 -21.61 9.13 4.36
CA ASN A 212 -22.50 10.05 3.63
C ASN A 212 -21.98 11.50 3.61
N GLY A 213 -20.67 11.68 3.41
CA GLY A 213 -20.02 12.99 3.39
C GLY A 213 -19.80 13.64 4.77
N LYS A 214 -20.15 12.95 5.85
CA LYS A 214 -19.96 13.43 7.23
C LYS A 214 -18.75 12.79 7.88
N PHE A 215 -18.02 13.56 8.67
CA PHE A 215 -16.96 13.08 9.52
C PHE A 215 -17.56 12.50 10.80
N MET A 216 -17.24 11.23 11.09
CA MET A 216 -17.90 10.46 12.15
C MET A 216 -17.10 10.43 13.45
N MET A 217 -16.18 11.38 13.63
CA MET A 217 -15.34 11.41 14.83
C MET A 217 -16.14 11.77 16.08
N ASN A 218 -17.14 12.67 15.98
CA ASN A 218 -18.01 13.05 17.10
C ASN A 218 -19.10 12.00 17.35
N THR A 219 -18.68 10.76 17.61
CA THR A 219 -19.51 9.60 17.96
C THR A 219 -18.90 8.85 19.15
N PRO A 220 -19.62 7.96 19.82
CA PRO A 220 -19.05 7.08 20.85
C PRO A 220 -17.84 6.26 20.33
N GLU A 221 -17.91 5.80 19.09
CA GLU A 221 -16.84 5.04 18.43
C GLU A 221 -15.59 5.90 18.21
N GLY A 222 -15.77 7.17 17.82
CA GLY A 222 -14.67 8.13 17.67
C GLY A 222 -13.99 8.43 19.00
N LEU A 223 -14.77 8.69 20.06
CA LEU A 223 -14.21 8.87 21.41
C LEU A 223 -13.44 7.62 21.85
N LYS A 224 -14.03 6.43 21.68
CA LYS A 224 -13.37 5.18 22.03
C LYS A 224 -12.07 4.95 21.25
N ALA A 225 -12.00 5.39 20.00
CA ALA A 225 -10.76 5.32 19.22
C ALA A 225 -9.65 6.20 19.83
N LEU A 226 -9.94 7.45 20.20
CA LEU A 226 -9.00 8.36 20.85
C LEU A 226 -8.56 7.84 22.23
N GLU A 227 -9.51 7.38 23.05
CA GLU A 227 -9.22 6.75 24.35
C GLU A 227 -8.32 5.53 24.20
N THR A 228 -8.53 4.73 23.16
CA THR A 228 -7.69 3.55 22.88
C THR A 228 -6.26 3.99 22.51
N MET A 229 -6.10 5.03 21.69
CA MET A 229 -4.77 5.57 21.38
C MET A 229 -4.06 6.06 22.63
N LYS A 230 -4.72 6.88 23.45
CA LYS A 230 -4.15 7.37 24.71
C LYS A 230 -3.74 6.22 25.64
N MET A 231 -4.60 5.23 25.82
CA MET A 231 -4.30 4.04 26.59
C MET A 231 -3.06 3.29 26.09
N LEU A 232 -2.91 3.15 24.77
CA LEU A 232 -1.74 2.50 24.16
C LEU A 232 -0.46 3.32 24.35
N PHE A 233 -0.52 4.62 24.08
CA PHE A 233 0.66 5.48 24.12
C PHE A 233 1.20 5.59 25.54
N GLU A 234 0.37 5.87 26.52
CA GLU A 234 0.75 5.95 27.94
C GLU A 234 1.11 4.57 28.51
N GLY A 235 0.23 3.58 28.30
CA GLY A 235 0.38 2.26 28.90
C GLY A 235 1.57 1.44 28.39
N CYS A 236 2.13 1.83 27.26
CA CYS A 236 3.28 1.19 26.63
C CYS A 236 4.53 2.09 26.57
N ASN A 237 4.55 3.28 27.17
CA ASN A 237 5.64 4.25 27.01
C ASN A 237 6.04 4.44 25.54
N MET A 238 5.03 4.59 24.67
CA MET A 238 5.27 4.62 23.22
C MET A 238 6.05 5.87 22.83
N PRO A 239 7.19 5.76 22.12
CA PRO A 239 7.97 6.91 21.69
C PRO A 239 7.30 7.64 20.51
N ASN A 240 7.48 8.97 20.44
CA ASN A 240 7.16 9.72 19.23
C ASN A 240 8.30 9.53 18.21
N LEU A 241 8.13 8.60 17.28
CA LEU A 241 9.11 8.26 16.24
C LEU A 241 8.46 8.38 14.86
N GLY A 242 9.27 8.74 13.87
CA GLY A 242 8.91 8.57 12.47
C GLY A 242 8.81 7.08 12.10
N THR A 243 8.07 6.78 11.03
CA THR A 243 7.84 5.40 10.56
C THR A 243 9.13 4.61 10.34
N GLY A 244 10.13 5.21 9.67
CA GLY A 244 11.41 4.57 9.39
C GLY A 244 12.20 4.26 10.65
N GLU A 245 12.20 5.19 11.61
CA GLU A 245 12.86 5.03 12.90
C GLU A 245 12.21 3.94 13.74
N ALA A 246 10.87 3.90 13.80
CA ALA A 246 10.13 2.89 14.53
C ALA A 246 10.40 1.48 13.98
N GLN A 247 10.42 1.32 12.66
CA GLN A 247 10.76 0.04 12.03
C GLN A 247 12.23 -0.34 12.29
N ALA A 248 13.16 0.60 12.22
CA ALA A 248 14.57 0.36 12.53
C ALA A 248 14.75 -0.02 14.02
N PHE A 249 14.02 0.63 14.91
CA PHE A 249 14.02 0.30 16.34
C PHE A 249 13.50 -1.13 16.58
N PHE A 250 12.39 -1.53 15.95
CA PHE A 250 11.91 -2.91 16.02
C PHE A 250 12.93 -3.90 15.46
N ASN A 251 13.52 -3.60 14.29
CA ASN A 251 14.51 -4.46 13.65
C ASN A 251 15.79 -4.66 14.47
N SER A 252 16.13 -3.70 15.35
CA SER A 252 17.27 -3.80 16.28
C SER A 252 17.07 -4.83 17.40
N GLY A 253 15.84 -5.38 17.54
CA GLY A 253 15.52 -6.38 18.56
C GLY A 253 15.20 -5.80 19.94
N ASN A 254 15.12 -4.47 20.09
CA ASN A 254 14.90 -3.81 21.38
C ASN A 254 13.42 -3.64 21.77
N SER A 255 12.48 -3.90 20.84
CA SER A 255 11.04 -3.81 21.07
C SER A 255 10.38 -5.20 20.94
N GLY A 256 9.31 -5.41 21.69
CA GLY A 256 8.51 -6.65 21.64
C GLY A 256 7.44 -6.63 20.56
N MET A 257 6.84 -5.48 20.28
CA MET A 257 5.68 -5.34 19.41
C MET A 257 5.82 -4.13 18.48
N PHE A 258 5.36 -4.33 17.24
CA PHE A 258 5.26 -3.27 16.25
C PHE A 258 3.96 -3.48 15.48
N PHE A 259 3.05 -2.52 15.52
CA PHE A 259 1.80 -2.57 14.80
C PHE A 259 1.90 -1.70 13.56
N TRP A 260 1.81 -2.37 12.40
CA TRP A 260 2.05 -1.73 11.12
C TRP A 260 1.30 -2.42 9.97
N SER A 261 1.49 -1.91 8.76
CA SER A 261 1.00 -2.51 7.52
C SER A 261 1.71 -3.83 7.20
N THR A 262 1.00 -4.81 6.65
CA THR A 262 1.61 -6.04 6.10
C THR A 262 2.70 -5.75 5.06
N SER A 263 2.71 -4.56 4.45
CA SER A 263 3.70 -4.16 3.43
C SER A 263 5.15 -4.31 3.87
N SER A 264 5.43 -4.17 5.17
CA SER A 264 6.79 -4.20 5.72
C SER A 264 7.29 -5.59 6.10
N VAL A 265 6.49 -6.66 5.97
CA VAL A 265 6.89 -8.01 6.43
C VAL A 265 8.23 -8.44 5.82
N ALA A 266 8.38 -8.36 4.51
CA ALA A 266 9.64 -8.77 3.87
C ALA A 266 10.83 -7.84 4.22
N ALA A 267 10.57 -6.56 4.44
CA ALA A 267 11.61 -5.63 4.87
C ALA A 267 12.09 -5.95 6.30
N VAL A 268 11.17 -6.27 7.20
CA VAL A 268 11.51 -6.73 8.56
C VAL A 268 12.27 -8.05 8.51
N GLU A 269 11.82 -9.03 7.73
CA GLU A 269 12.51 -10.32 7.56
C GLU A 269 13.95 -10.16 7.08
N ARG A 270 14.22 -9.20 6.19
CA ARG A 270 15.57 -8.94 5.67
C ARG A 270 16.49 -8.17 6.63
N ASN A 271 15.91 -7.24 7.39
CA ASN A 271 16.68 -6.20 8.09
C ASN A 271 16.73 -6.40 9.61
N LYS A 272 15.93 -7.32 10.15
CA LYS A 272 15.94 -7.60 11.59
C LYS A 272 17.27 -8.20 12.03
N THR A 273 17.67 -7.95 13.26
CA THR A 273 18.74 -8.68 13.93
C THR A 273 18.33 -10.14 14.23
N ASP A 274 19.19 -10.92 14.84
CA ASP A 274 18.92 -12.33 15.13
C ASP A 274 17.91 -12.47 16.28
N PHE A 275 16.62 -12.47 15.94
CA PHE A 275 15.51 -12.80 16.85
C PHE A 275 14.39 -13.54 16.11
N THR A 276 13.59 -14.29 16.85
CA THR A 276 12.42 -15.01 16.31
C THR A 276 11.31 -14.02 15.98
N PHE A 277 11.05 -13.82 14.70
CA PHE A 277 10.02 -12.91 14.19
C PHE A 277 8.74 -13.65 13.83
N LYS A 278 7.61 -13.16 14.33
CA LYS A 278 6.27 -13.63 13.96
C LYS A 278 5.34 -12.43 13.66
N THR A 279 4.36 -12.66 12.82
CA THR A 279 3.23 -11.75 12.63
C THR A 279 1.94 -12.39 13.15
N ASN A 280 0.99 -11.56 13.55
CA ASN A 280 -0.35 -12.00 13.90
C ASN A 280 -1.40 -10.96 13.50
N GLU A 281 -2.65 -11.36 13.53
CA GLU A 281 -3.80 -10.52 13.23
C GLU A 281 -3.82 -9.27 14.09
N TYR A 282 -4.45 -8.21 13.58
CA TYR A 282 -4.57 -6.94 14.28
C TYR A 282 -5.48 -7.09 15.50
N PRO A 283 -5.07 -6.61 16.67
CA PRO A 283 -5.89 -6.70 17.89
C PRO A 283 -7.22 -5.98 17.74
N GLY A 284 -8.26 -6.53 18.35
CA GLY A 284 -9.56 -5.88 18.42
C GLY A 284 -9.73 -5.03 19.68
N LEU A 285 -10.83 -4.27 19.74
CA LEU A 285 -11.30 -3.64 20.97
C LEU A 285 -11.98 -4.63 21.90
N VAL A 286 -12.35 -5.78 21.36
CA VAL A 286 -12.97 -6.90 22.08
C VAL A 286 -12.38 -8.23 21.62
N LYS A 287 -12.55 -9.28 22.41
CA LYS A 287 -11.95 -10.62 22.13
C LYS A 287 -12.43 -11.28 20.84
N SER A 288 -13.58 -10.87 20.30
CA SER A 288 -14.06 -11.36 19.00
C SER A 288 -13.26 -10.80 17.81
N GLY A 289 -12.32 -9.90 18.06
CA GLY A 289 -11.52 -9.22 17.05
C GLY A 289 -12.21 -8.02 16.42
N PRO A 290 -11.56 -7.36 15.45
CA PRO A 290 -12.12 -6.24 14.72
C PRO A 290 -13.29 -6.66 13.81
N LYS A 291 -14.27 -5.77 13.64
CA LYS A 291 -15.40 -5.98 12.70
C LYS A 291 -15.03 -5.67 11.25
N GLY A 292 -14.04 -4.79 11.05
CA GLY A 292 -13.52 -4.42 9.75
C GLY A 292 -12.12 -3.80 9.87
N LEU A 293 -11.37 -3.80 8.77
CA LEU A 293 -10.03 -3.21 8.67
C LEU A 293 -9.87 -2.53 7.30
N PRO A 294 -9.33 -1.30 7.23
CA PRO A 294 -9.19 -0.61 5.95
C PRO A 294 -8.16 -1.30 5.05
N ALA A 295 -8.49 -1.45 3.78
CA ALA A 295 -7.58 -1.89 2.74
C ALA A 295 -6.53 -0.80 2.49
N GLY A 296 -5.28 -1.04 2.86
CA GLY A 296 -4.16 -0.21 2.38
C GLY A 296 -3.68 -0.67 1.01
N GLY A 297 -2.77 0.10 0.41
CA GLY A 297 -2.17 -0.25 -0.86
C GLY A 297 -2.40 0.77 -1.96
N ASN A 298 -2.20 0.35 -3.21
CA ASN A 298 -2.25 1.26 -4.35
C ASN A 298 -2.82 0.62 -5.61
N ALA A 299 -3.13 1.48 -6.57
CA ALA A 299 -3.52 1.10 -7.91
C ALA A 299 -2.67 1.82 -8.95
N ALA A 300 -2.45 1.17 -10.09
CA ALA A 300 -1.84 1.74 -11.27
C ALA A 300 -2.91 2.50 -12.08
N MET A 301 -2.67 3.78 -12.32
CA MET A 301 -3.60 4.67 -13.04
C MET A 301 -2.97 5.21 -14.31
N LEU A 302 -3.77 5.28 -15.39
CA LEU A 302 -3.38 5.92 -16.65
C LEU A 302 -3.69 7.42 -16.56
N VAL A 303 -2.64 8.26 -16.61
CA VAL A 303 -2.77 9.72 -16.53
C VAL A 303 -2.12 10.43 -17.72
N SER A 304 -1.64 9.69 -18.71
CA SER A 304 -0.91 10.18 -19.89
C SER A 304 -1.62 11.31 -20.60
N GLN A 305 -0.87 12.35 -20.93
CA GLN A 305 -1.29 13.45 -21.81
C GLN A 305 -0.88 13.22 -23.27
N SER A 306 -0.24 12.08 -23.57
CA SER A 306 0.16 11.72 -24.92
C SER A 306 -1.05 11.60 -25.86
N LYS A 307 -0.87 12.07 -27.08
CA LYS A 307 -1.81 11.87 -28.20
C LYS A 307 -1.40 10.71 -29.09
N ASP A 308 -0.20 10.15 -28.88
CA ASP A 308 0.29 8.98 -29.62
C ASP A 308 -0.41 7.71 -29.12
N PRO A 309 -1.20 7.03 -29.96
CA PRO A 309 -1.89 5.81 -29.58
C PRO A 309 -0.93 4.67 -29.19
N LYS A 310 0.32 4.69 -29.69
CA LYS A 310 1.34 3.70 -29.32
C LYS A 310 1.77 3.85 -27.87
N VAL A 311 1.94 5.09 -27.38
CA VAL A 311 2.27 5.36 -25.98
C VAL A 311 1.13 4.93 -25.07
N ILE A 312 -0.11 5.23 -25.45
CA ILE A 312 -1.30 4.84 -24.68
C ILE A 312 -1.46 3.30 -24.62
N ASP A 313 -1.25 2.61 -25.74
CA ASP A 313 -1.30 1.14 -25.79
C ASP A 313 -0.17 0.50 -24.97
N ALA A 314 1.05 1.03 -25.08
CA ALA A 314 2.20 0.59 -24.27
C ALA A 314 1.97 0.81 -22.77
N SER A 315 1.36 1.94 -22.39
CA SER A 315 0.98 2.24 -20.99
C SER A 315 -0.03 1.24 -20.47
N TRP A 316 -1.04 0.88 -21.27
CA TRP A 316 -2.01 -0.17 -20.92
C TRP A 316 -1.33 -1.53 -20.72
N LYS A 317 -0.42 -1.92 -21.63
CA LYS A 317 0.33 -3.18 -21.50
C LYS A 317 1.16 -3.21 -20.21
N TRP A 318 1.77 -2.08 -19.83
CA TRP A 318 2.49 -1.96 -18.56
C TRP A 318 1.57 -2.11 -17.35
N LEU A 319 0.46 -1.34 -17.30
CA LEU A 319 -0.53 -1.45 -16.24
C LEU A 319 -1.00 -2.89 -16.05
N LYS A 320 -1.39 -3.55 -17.14
CA LYS A 320 -1.90 -4.91 -17.12
C LYS A 320 -0.83 -5.91 -16.66
N PHE A 321 0.41 -5.76 -17.13
CA PHE A 321 1.50 -6.66 -16.80
C PHE A 321 1.83 -6.66 -15.31
N ILE A 322 1.94 -5.47 -14.70
CA ILE A 322 2.29 -5.36 -13.27
C ILE A 322 1.16 -5.83 -12.34
N THR A 323 -0.08 -5.80 -12.81
CA THR A 323 -1.26 -6.12 -11.98
C THR A 323 -1.84 -7.52 -12.23
N SER A 324 -1.17 -8.37 -13.03
CA SER A 324 -1.59 -9.74 -13.30
C SER A 324 -0.42 -10.72 -13.35
N GLY A 325 -0.72 -12.01 -13.25
CA GLY A 325 0.24 -13.11 -13.40
C GLY A 325 1.50 -12.97 -12.56
N GLU A 326 2.67 -13.16 -13.19
CA GLU A 326 3.99 -13.08 -12.55
C GLU A 326 4.34 -11.68 -12.06
N GLY A 327 3.91 -10.62 -12.78
CA GLY A 327 4.14 -9.24 -12.34
C GLY A 327 3.44 -8.95 -11.02
N ALA A 328 2.18 -9.32 -10.91
CA ALA A 328 1.41 -9.18 -9.67
C ALA A 328 1.99 -10.05 -8.53
N ALA A 329 2.44 -11.29 -8.83
CA ALA A 329 3.00 -12.19 -7.83
C ALA A 329 4.32 -11.67 -7.23
N ASP A 330 5.12 -10.91 -7.97
CA ASP A 330 6.38 -10.35 -7.46
C ASP A 330 6.15 -9.34 -6.32
N VAL A 331 4.97 -8.71 -6.24
CA VAL A 331 4.59 -7.87 -5.10
C VAL A 331 4.60 -8.68 -3.80
N ALA A 332 3.96 -9.85 -3.77
CA ALA A 332 3.92 -10.70 -2.59
C ALA A 332 5.32 -11.25 -2.24
N ARG A 333 6.11 -11.61 -3.24
CA ARG A 333 7.45 -12.17 -3.04
C ARG A 333 8.43 -11.16 -2.45
N THR A 334 8.31 -9.89 -2.81
CA THR A 334 9.27 -8.83 -2.44
C THR A 334 8.84 -8.00 -1.24
N THR A 335 7.55 -7.98 -0.94
CA THR A 335 6.95 -7.19 0.14
C THR A 335 6.13 -8.09 1.08
N GLY A 336 5.19 -7.56 1.79
CA GLY A 336 4.13 -8.30 2.49
C GLY A 336 2.74 -7.96 1.98
N TYR A 337 2.66 -7.24 0.85
CA TYR A 337 1.40 -7.00 0.18
C TYR A 337 0.83 -8.28 -0.44
N MET A 338 -0.49 -8.31 -0.57
CA MET A 338 -1.19 -9.25 -1.44
C MET A 338 -1.47 -8.59 -2.79
N PRO A 339 -1.24 -9.30 -3.91
CA PRO A 339 -1.76 -8.84 -5.19
C PRO A 339 -3.30 -8.98 -5.22
N PRO A 340 -4.03 -7.93 -5.56
CA PRO A 340 -5.48 -8.00 -5.73
C PRO A 340 -5.84 -8.64 -7.09
N ASN A 341 -5.25 -9.80 -7.34
CA ASN A 341 -5.44 -10.58 -8.57
C ASN A 341 -5.61 -12.06 -8.21
N GLN A 342 -6.78 -12.61 -8.48
CA GLN A 342 -7.10 -13.97 -8.09
C GLN A 342 -6.20 -15.01 -8.75
N ALA A 343 -5.95 -14.88 -10.05
CA ALA A 343 -5.10 -15.85 -10.76
C ALA A 343 -3.65 -15.83 -10.26
N ALA A 344 -3.12 -14.65 -9.88
CA ALA A 344 -1.82 -14.55 -9.26
C ALA A 344 -1.77 -15.29 -7.92
N ASN A 345 -2.81 -15.14 -7.07
CA ASN A 345 -2.85 -15.79 -5.76
C ASN A 345 -3.10 -17.31 -5.86
N GLU A 346 -4.06 -17.74 -6.69
CA GLU A 346 -4.48 -19.15 -6.74
C GLU A 346 -3.58 -20.05 -7.60
N ILE A 347 -2.91 -19.48 -8.60
CA ILE A 347 -2.06 -20.24 -9.54
C ILE A 347 -0.58 -20.01 -9.25
N VAL A 348 -0.14 -18.74 -9.28
CA VAL A 348 1.30 -18.40 -9.22
C VAL A 348 1.85 -18.47 -7.80
N LEU A 349 1.03 -18.07 -6.81
CA LEU A 349 1.39 -18.03 -5.39
C LEU A 349 0.76 -19.15 -4.57
N LYS A 350 0.25 -20.21 -5.21
CA LYS A 350 -0.51 -21.29 -4.58
C LYS A 350 0.14 -21.84 -3.29
N ASP A 351 1.43 -22.13 -3.35
CA ASP A 351 2.17 -22.71 -2.21
C ASP A 351 2.94 -21.66 -1.39
N PHE A 352 3.07 -20.44 -1.93
CA PHE A 352 3.89 -19.38 -1.35
C PHE A 352 3.48 -19.01 0.09
N TYR A 353 2.19 -18.88 0.36
CA TYR A 353 1.71 -18.46 1.68
C TYR A 353 1.85 -19.55 2.74
N SER A 354 1.82 -20.83 2.35
CA SER A 354 2.07 -21.94 3.28
C SER A 354 3.55 -21.99 3.69
N GLU A 355 4.45 -21.63 2.78
CA GLU A 355 5.91 -21.57 3.01
C GLU A 355 6.31 -20.26 3.71
N ASN A 356 5.47 -19.21 3.64
CA ASN A 356 5.73 -17.88 4.19
C ASN A 356 4.62 -17.44 5.17
N PRO A 357 4.51 -18.06 6.37
CA PRO A 357 3.37 -17.87 7.28
C PRO A 357 3.22 -16.43 7.78
N ASN A 358 4.31 -15.67 7.89
CA ASN A 358 4.25 -14.25 8.25
C ASN A 358 3.51 -13.42 7.18
N LYS A 359 3.71 -13.72 5.90
CA LYS A 359 3.03 -13.06 4.78
C LYS A 359 1.57 -13.51 4.64
N ALA A 360 1.24 -14.70 5.12
CA ALA A 360 -0.12 -15.23 5.11
C ALA A 360 -1.07 -14.51 6.09
N THR A 361 -0.58 -13.71 7.03
CA THR A 361 -1.41 -12.99 8.02
C THR A 361 -2.42 -12.07 7.34
N ALA A 362 -2.02 -11.36 6.28
CA ALA A 362 -2.93 -10.52 5.50
C ALA A 362 -4.09 -11.33 4.89
N VAL A 363 -3.78 -12.53 4.37
CA VAL A 363 -4.78 -13.41 3.73
C VAL A 363 -5.85 -13.85 4.72
N ARG A 364 -5.47 -14.14 5.96
CA ARG A 364 -6.42 -14.54 7.02
C ARG A 364 -7.39 -13.42 7.39
N GLN A 365 -7.00 -12.17 7.24
CA GLN A 365 -7.82 -10.98 7.55
C GLN A 365 -8.65 -10.46 6.36
N LEU A 366 -8.58 -11.10 5.18
CA LEU A 366 -9.38 -10.70 4.01
C LEU A 366 -10.89 -10.54 4.28
N PRO A 367 -11.55 -11.39 5.11
CA PRO A 367 -12.95 -11.20 5.43
C PRO A 367 -13.28 -9.88 6.13
N LEU A 368 -12.28 -9.21 6.71
CA LEU A 368 -12.41 -7.93 7.42
C LEU A 368 -12.19 -6.72 6.49
N LEU A 369 -11.88 -6.95 5.20
CA LEU A 369 -11.52 -5.88 4.29
C LEU A 369 -12.62 -4.83 4.18
N SER A 370 -12.27 -3.59 4.48
CA SER A 370 -13.11 -2.40 4.40
C SER A 370 -12.42 -1.32 3.58
N ASP A 371 -13.14 -0.28 3.19
CA ASP A 371 -12.58 0.80 2.37
C ASP A 371 -11.52 1.61 3.13
N TRP A 372 -10.47 1.98 2.44
CA TRP A 372 -9.60 3.07 2.86
C TRP A 372 -10.17 4.38 2.36
N GLN A 373 -10.79 5.11 3.24
CA GLN A 373 -11.57 6.27 2.88
C GLN A 373 -10.69 7.48 2.55
N ALA A 374 -11.04 8.17 1.46
CA ALA A 374 -10.58 9.51 1.17
C ALA A 374 -11.46 10.55 1.87
N TYR A 375 -10.89 11.71 2.16
CA TYR A 375 -11.69 12.88 2.56
C TYR A 375 -12.17 13.62 1.30
N PRO A 376 -13.45 13.99 1.21
CA PRO A 376 -14.01 14.59 0.01
C PRO A 376 -13.54 16.04 -0.20
N GLY A 377 -13.55 16.45 -1.45
CA GLY A 377 -13.23 17.81 -1.87
C GLY A 377 -11.74 18.12 -1.96
N ASP A 378 -11.43 19.38 -2.32
CA ASP A 378 -10.06 19.83 -2.61
C ASP A 378 -9.16 19.94 -1.36
N LYS A 379 -9.76 19.91 -0.16
CA LYS A 379 -9.05 20.05 1.12
C LYS A 379 -8.76 18.71 1.81
N GLY A 380 -8.94 17.58 1.12
CA GLY A 380 -8.75 16.25 1.73
C GLY A 380 -7.37 16.00 2.32
N LEU A 381 -6.31 16.58 1.72
CA LEU A 381 -4.95 16.52 2.30
C LEU A 381 -4.81 17.38 3.56
N ALA A 382 -5.46 18.56 3.61
CA ALA A 382 -5.47 19.39 4.81
C ALA A 382 -6.22 18.70 5.96
N ILE A 383 -7.33 18.00 5.68
CA ILE A 383 -8.03 17.17 6.67
C ILE A 383 -7.11 16.06 7.20
N THR A 384 -6.36 15.40 6.32
CA THR A 384 -5.36 14.39 6.75
C THR A 384 -4.37 14.98 7.74
N GLN A 385 -3.88 16.21 7.49
CA GLN A 385 -2.91 16.87 8.37
C GLN A 385 -3.50 17.24 9.73
N VAL A 386 -4.69 17.86 9.77
CA VAL A 386 -5.40 18.17 11.02
C VAL A 386 -5.51 16.95 11.93
N ILE A 387 -5.85 15.80 11.34
CA ILE A 387 -5.96 14.54 12.10
C ILE A 387 -4.59 14.06 12.59
N PHE A 388 -3.53 14.19 11.79
CA PHE A 388 -2.18 13.84 12.22
C PHE A 388 -1.73 14.71 13.39
N ASP A 389 -1.90 16.02 13.31
CA ASP A 389 -1.52 16.98 14.37
C ASP A 389 -2.26 16.64 15.67
N SER A 390 -3.56 16.33 15.58
CA SER A 390 -4.38 15.91 16.72
C SER A 390 -3.87 14.62 17.39
N ILE A 391 -3.51 13.60 16.57
CA ILE A 391 -3.01 12.33 17.10
C ILE A 391 -1.59 12.52 17.67
N GLU A 392 -0.73 13.34 17.05
CA GLU A 392 0.59 13.68 17.58
C GLU A 392 0.48 14.31 18.95
N GLY A 393 -0.48 15.20 19.17
CA GLY A 393 -0.75 15.79 20.46
C GLY A 393 -1.13 14.77 21.55
N ILE A 394 -1.74 13.63 21.18
CA ILE A 394 -1.95 12.50 22.13
C ILE A 394 -0.61 11.81 22.42
N VAL A 395 0.21 11.57 21.41
CA VAL A 395 1.53 10.91 21.54
C VAL A 395 2.48 11.73 22.41
N THR A 396 2.41 13.05 22.30
CA THR A 396 3.28 14.01 23.04
C THR A 396 2.70 14.43 24.39
N ASP A 397 1.56 13.86 24.79
CA ASP A 397 0.85 14.16 26.06
C ASP A 397 0.41 15.64 26.18
N GLU A 398 0.17 16.29 25.03
CA GLU A 398 -0.38 17.64 24.94
C GLU A 398 -1.88 17.66 25.26
N TYR A 399 -2.60 16.62 24.80
CA TYR A 399 -4.05 16.46 25.04
C TYR A 399 -4.32 15.41 26.11
N ASN A 400 -5.01 15.84 27.19
CA ASN A 400 -5.39 14.97 28.31
C ASN A 400 -6.87 14.59 28.28
N ASP A 401 -7.74 15.44 27.77
CA ASP A 401 -9.17 15.18 27.63
C ASP A 401 -9.52 14.77 26.20
N MET A 402 -9.77 13.48 26.00
CA MET A 402 -10.09 12.92 24.68
C MET A 402 -11.44 13.39 24.16
N LYS A 403 -12.36 13.83 25.04
CA LYS A 403 -13.64 14.37 24.62
C LYS A 403 -13.52 15.80 24.09
N GLU A 404 -12.67 16.60 24.70
CA GLU A 404 -12.34 17.95 24.23
C GLU A 404 -11.63 17.87 22.87
N LEU A 405 -10.61 17.01 22.76
CA LEU A 405 -9.90 16.77 21.50
C LEU A 405 -10.83 16.25 20.40
N GLN A 406 -11.77 15.35 20.72
CA GLN A 406 -12.77 14.86 19.79
C GLN A 406 -13.59 15.98 19.19
N GLN A 407 -14.06 16.91 20.02
CA GLN A 407 -14.87 18.07 19.59
C GLN A 407 -14.04 19.01 18.72
N GLN A 408 -12.84 19.37 19.15
CA GLN A 408 -11.93 20.22 18.39
C GLN A 408 -11.63 19.64 17.01
N MET A 409 -11.24 18.37 16.93
CA MET A 409 -10.96 17.68 15.66
C MET A 409 -12.19 17.66 14.74
N ASP A 410 -13.37 17.41 15.29
CA ASP A 410 -14.63 17.37 14.54
C ASP A 410 -14.97 18.76 13.95
N GLU A 411 -14.78 19.84 14.71
CA GLU A 411 -15.01 21.22 14.26
C GLU A 411 -14.01 21.60 13.15
N GLU A 412 -12.73 21.40 13.37
CA GLU A 412 -11.68 21.73 12.39
C GLU A 412 -11.85 20.96 11.06
N VAL A 413 -12.19 19.68 11.12
CA VAL A 413 -12.44 18.90 9.91
C VAL A 413 -13.70 19.34 9.20
N LYS A 414 -14.79 19.65 9.92
CA LYS A 414 -16.05 20.16 9.33
C LYS A 414 -15.85 21.46 8.55
N ASP A 415 -14.98 22.35 9.01
CA ASP A 415 -14.67 23.60 8.31
C ASP A 415 -13.91 23.39 6.99
N LEU A 416 -13.29 22.24 6.85
CA LEU A 416 -12.56 21.84 5.63
C LEU A 416 -13.41 21.02 4.65
N LEU A 417 -14.48 20.39 5.10
CA LEU A 417 -15.35 19.58 4.24
C LEU A 417 -16.12 20.44 3.23
N PRO A 418 -16.46 19.91 2.06
CA PRO A 418 -17.35 20.58 1.12
C PRO A 418 -18.70 20.91 1.76
N ARG A 419 -19.22 22.13 1.49
CA ARG A 419 -20.54 22.57 1.95
C ARG A 419 -21.64 22.03 1.07
#